data_ecbf25c55c498754e7b540084b06d40b
#
_entry.id   ecbf25c55c498754e7b540084b06d40b
#
_cell.length_a   1.000
_cell.length_b   1.000
_cell.length_c   1.000
_cell.angle_alpha   90.00
_cell.angle_beta   90.00
_cell.angle_gamma   90.00
#
_symmetry.space_group_name_H-M   'P 1'
#
loop_
_entity.id
_entity.type
_entity.pdbx_description
1 polymer ?
#
loop_
_entity_poly.entity_id
_entity_poly.type
_entity_poly.pdbx_seq_one_letter_code
_entity_poly.pdbx_strand_id
1 'polypeptide(L)'
;MIVQISDGTVFFGANDVFENIDFTVNENERIALVGRNGSGKTTLLKVLTGECELSSGQLIKANKTTISYLKQNALALSEETVREVFDGVFSRIKELEKQIEEISKQMENDHDEKLIEKYAKLEEDYKYAGGYTYHSEMLSVLNGFGFKEADLDRKVSSFSGGEKTKIAFAGLLLSKPDLLLLDEPTNHLDLSTIEWLENYLAKYKKAMVIVSHDRVFLDRSVNVVYELEYGGIKRYAGNYSSFVEQKKNDLIRQEAAYRRQQKDIKRLEELIEKFRYKKNKAAFAQSKIKYLERMDKIDDPKKADTKAFKAKFTCGVRGGKNVLSLDHFKVGYDKPLAEVSLEIQRGERICVMGDNGTGKSTLLKSIIGEVEPLGGYMMLGHQIQIAYFDQNLANFHSGNTVLEELWNDYPDLDMYKVRSVLGAFLFTSDEVFKEVNVLSGGEKVRLSLAKLMMKKANFLILDEPTNHLDIISKEALENALNEYDGTILFVSHDRYFIRKIATSCLVIDEDKVTYYPDGYKDYIDVKVKEEVSKPKQEKNEKPLKEIKQKPKYNLKRLENEISLMEDILEDKRALRYEPEYYQDMKKMAELDDEIDEIHNQIHALEEKWEEAMLYEEEKNK
;
A
#
# COMPACT_ATOMS: atom_id res chain seq x y z
N MET A 1 -24.24 -1.94 9.32
CA MET A 1 -23.35 -3.10 9.52
C MET A 1 -23.60 -4.10 8.39
N ILE A 2 -22.56 -4.47 7.65
CA ILE A 2 -22.64 -5.43 6.54
C ILE A 2 -22.19 -6.82 6.99
N VAL A 3 -21.03 -6.88 7.65
CA VAL A 3 -20.42 -8.11 8.17
C VAL A 3 -19.79 -7.85 9.52
N GLN A 4 -19.93 -8.81 10.45
CA GLN A 4 -19.27 -8.77 11.75
C GLN A 4 -18.74 -10.16 12.11
N ILE A 5 -17.53 -10.21 12.62
CA ILE A 5 -16.95 -11.36 13.31
C ILE A 5 -16.89 -11.00 14.79
N SER A 6 -17.40 -11.88 15.66
CA SER A 6 -17.33 -11.74 17.11
C SER A 6 -16.60 -12.94 17.69
N ASP A 7 -15.60 -12.67 18.55
CA ASP A 7 -14.75 -13.66 19.23
C ASP A 7 -14.16 -14.70 18.25
N GLY A 8 -13.83 -14.24 17.02
CA GLY A 8 -13.39 -15.09 15.93
C GLY A 8 -12.00 -15.68 16.15
N THR A 9 -11.86 -17.01 16.05
CA THR A 9 -10.58 -17.71 16.14
C THR A 9 -10.41 -18.63 14.94
N VAL A 10 -9.21 -18.67 14.38
CA VAL A 10 -8.81 -19.61 13.31
C VAL A 10 -7.46 -20.21 13.64
N PHE A 11 -7.38 -21.53 13.59
CA PHE A 11 -6.13 -22.28 13.69
C PHE A 11 -6.01 -23.34 12.60
N PHE A 12 -4.80 -23.62 12.16
CA PHE A 12 -4.48 -24.70 11.22
C PHE A 12 -3.49 -25.67 11.88
N GLY A 13 -3.98 -26.83 12.27
CA GLY A 13 -3.20 -27.80 13.01
C GLY A 13 -2.76 -27.25 14.37
N ALA A 14 -1.46 -27.10 14.58
CA ALA A 14 -0.87 -26.56 15.81
C ALA A 14 -0.56 -25.05 15.71
N ASN A 15 -0.85 -24.42 14.59
CA ASN A 15 -0.55 -23.00 14.40
C ASN A 15 -1.81 -22.16 14.53
N ASP A 16 -1.82 -21.27 15.53
CA ASP A 16 -2.86 -20.26 15.70
C ASP A 16 -2.61 -19.13 14.70
N VAL A 17 -3.62 -18.80 13.91
CA VAL A 17 -3.55 -17.70 12.94
C VAL A 17 -3.99 -16.41 13.60
N PHE A 18 -5.16 -16.44 14.23
CA PHE A 18 -5.66 -15.36 15.08
C PHE A 18 -6.66 -15.90 16.12
N GLU A 19 -6.74 -15.23 17.26
CA GLU A 19 -7.58 -15.64 18.39
C GLU A 19 -8.44 -14.48 18.88
N ASN A 20 -9.71 -14.78 19.16
CA ASN A 20 -10.66 -13.88 19.81
C ASN A 20 -10.71 -12.49 19.17
N ILE A 21 -10.77 -12.43 17.84
CA ILE A 21 -10.82 -11.15 17.11
C ILE A 21 -12.25 -10.66 16.93
N ASP A 22 -12.44 -9.35 17.10
CA ASP A 22 -13.65 -8.63 16.74
C ASP A 22 -13.40 -7.77 15.51
N PHE A 23 -14.08 -8.09 14.42
CA PHE A 23 -13.93 -7.36 13.17
C PHE A 23 -15.30 -6.97 12.60
N THR A 24 -15.50 -5.70 12.34
CA THR A 24 -16.79 -5.18 11.86
C THR A 24 -16.60 -4.32 10.63
N VAL A 25 -17.45 -4.54 9.63
CA VAL A 25 -17.54 -3.75 8.40
C VAL A 25 -18.90 -3.05 8.37
N ASN A 26 -18.90 -1.73 8.34
CA ASN A 26 -20.12 -0.93 8.19
C ASN A 26 -20.30 -0.47 6.75
N GLU A 27 -21.48 0.03 6.44
CA GLU A 27 -21.79 0.62 5.14
C GLU A 27 -20.86 1.82 4.87
N ASN A 28 -20.39 1.92 3.63
CA ASN A 28 -19.49 2.99 3.17
C ASN A 28 -18.11 3.04 3.88
N GLU A 29 -17.77 2.08 4.74
CA GLU A 29 -16.42 2.00 5.30
C GLU A 29 -15.43 1.49 4.26
N ARG A 30 -14.30 2.16 4.19
CA ARG A 30 -13.14 1.79 3.38
C ARG A 30 -12.03 1.39 4.32
N ILE A 31 -11.85 0.09 4.46
CA ILE A 31 -10.98 -0.51 5.48
C ILE A 31 -9.67 -0.96 4.85
N ALA A 32 -8.54 -0.56 5.45
CA ALA A 32 -7.27 -1.23 5.23
C ALA A 32 -7.07 -2.33 6.27
N LEU A 33 -6.71 -3.52 5.83
CA LEU A 33 -6.25 -4.58 6.72
C LEU A 33 -4.73 -4.69 6.60
N VAL A 34 -4.02 -4.24 7.62
CA VAL A 34 -2.56 -4.20 7.66
C VAL A 34 -1.99 -5.20 8.67
N GLY A 35 -0.76 -5.62 8.47
CA GLY A 35 -0.07 -6.58 9.33
C GLY A 35 1.08 -7.26 8.58
N ARG A 36 1.90 -8.01 9.29
CA ARG A 36 3.04 -8.74 8.71
C ARG A 36 2.60 -9.82 7.72
N ASN A 37 3.54 -10.27 6.88
CA ASN A 37 3.32 -11.46 6.09
C ASN A 37 3.12 -12.67 7.02
N GLY A 38 2.09 -13.47 6.74
CA GLY A 38 1.71 -14.61 7.59
C GLY A 38 0.84 -14.27 8.81
N SER A 39 0.47 -13.01 9.05
CA SER A 39 -0.40 -12.63 10.19
C SER A 39 -1.87 -13.06 10.04
N GLY A 40 -2.27 -13.66 8.92
CA GLY A 40 -3.65 -14.13 8.71
C GLY A 40 -4.56 -13.18 7.92
N LYS A 41 -4.03 -12.12 7.28
CA LYS A 41 -4.82 -11.17 6.48
C LYS A 41 -5.67 -11.86 5.40
N THR A 42 -5.04 -12.64 4.54
CA THR A 42 -5.72 -13.41 3.49
C THR A 42 -6.70 -14.45 4.08
N THR A 43 -6.36 -15.05 5.23
CA THR A 43 -7.26 -15.97 5.95
C THR A 43 -8.51 -15.25 6.42
N LEU A 44 -8.38 -14.04 6.98
CA LEU A 44 -9.51 -13.21 7.37
C LEU A 44 -10.42 -12.88 6.17
N LEU A 45 -9.84 -12.51 5.02
CA LEU A 45 -10.62 -12.30 3.79
C LEU A 45 -11.37 -13.58 3.36
N LYS A 46 -10.73 -14.76 3.44
CA LYS A 46 -11.37 -16.05 3.14
C LYS A 46 -12.48 -16.40 4.12
N VAL A 47 -12.38 -16.02 5.39
CA VAL A 47 -13.46 -16.15 6.37
C VAL A 47 -14.64 -15.26 5.97
N LEU A 48 -14.41 -14.02 5.57
CA LEU A 48 -15.46 -13.11 5.12
C LEU A 48 -16.19 -13.63 3.86
N THR A 49 -15.49 -14.29 2.94
CA THR A 49 -16.14 -14.93 1.76
C THR A 49 -16.86 -16.22 2.11
N GLY A 50 -16.51 -16.88 3.20
CA GLY A 50 -17.01 -18.20 3.59
C GLY A 50 -16.19 -19.36 2.98
N GLU A 51 -15.02 -19.07 2.41
CA GLU A 51 -14.09 -20.10 1.91
C GLU A 51 -13.29 -20.77 3.05
N CYS A 52 -13.23 -20.12 4.21
CA CYS A 52 -12.63 -20.64 5.43
C CYS A 52 -13.64 -20.47 6.57
N GLU A 53 -13.84 -21.53 7.36
CA GLU A 53 -14.69 -21.49 8.54
C GLU A 53 -13.90 -21.01 9.76
N LEU A 54 -14.58 -20.33 10.68
CA LEU A 54 -14.02 -20.01 12.00
C LEU A 54 -13.93 -21.30 12.81
N SER A 55 -12.83 -21.47 13.54
CA SER A 55 -12.67 -22.57 14.49
C SER A 55 -13.52 -22.34 15.76
N SER A 56 -13.68 -21.08 16.17
CA SER A 56 -14.63 -20.63 17.20
C SER A 56 -15.07 -19.18 16.91
N GLY A 57 -16.15 -18.73 17.58
CA GLY A 57 -16.75 -17.42 17.35
C GLY A 57 -17.88 -17.46 16.32
N GLN A 58 -18.35 -16.29 15.92
CA GLN A 58 -19.50 -16.16 15.01
C GLN A 58 -19.22 -15.16 13.90
N LEU A 59 -19.62 -15.53 12.66
CA LEU A 59 -19.66 -14.65 11.51
C LEU A 59 -21.11 -14.26 11.21
N ILE A 60 -21.43 -12.99 11.37
CA ILE A 60 -22.76 -12.43 11.13
C ILE A 60 -22.72 -11.63 9.83
N LYS A 61 -23.59 -11.96 8.87
CA LYS A 61 -23.73 -11.23 7.60
C LYS A 61 -25.14 -10.66 7.48
N ALA A 62 -25.27 -9.45 6.96
CA ALA A 62 -26.58 -8.90 6.65
C ALA A 62 -27.26 -9.70 5.53
N ASN A 63 -28.59 -9.80 5.57
CA ASN A 63 -29.35 -10.57 4.57
C ASN A 63 -29.14 -10.01 3.16
N LYS A 64 -28.93 -10.91 2.18
CA LYS A 64 -28.74 -10.60 0.75
C LYS A 64 -27.49 -9.77 0.42
N THR A 65 -26.50 -9.68 1.34
CA THR A 65 -25.24 -8.98 1.08
C THR A 65 -24.43 -9.70 -0.01
N THR A 66 -24.08 -8.98 -1.06
CA THR A 66 -23.18 -9.46 -2.10
C THR A 66 -21.73 -9.15 -1.71
N ILE A 67 -20.90 -10.21 -1.63
CA ILE A 67 -19.46 -10.09 -1.33
C ILE A 67 -18.70 -10.58 -2.54
N SER A 68 -17.76 -9.79 -3.03
CA SER A 68 -16.89 -10.20 -4.13
C SER A 68 -15.42 -10.10 -3.73
N TYR A 69 -14.66 -11.12 -4.08
CA TYR A 69 -13.24 -11.26 -3.77
C TYR A 69 -12.44 -11.54 -5.03
N LEU A 70 -11.36 -10.80 -5.24
CA LEU A 70 -10.46 -10.98 -6.37
C LEU A 70 -9.60 -12.24 -6.18
N LYS A 71 -9.90 -13.29 -6.95
CA LYS A 71 -9.08 -14.50 -6.99
C LYS A 71 -7.97 -14.35 -8.03
N GLN A 72 -6.73 -14.61 -7.66
CA GLN A 72 -5.57 -14.49 -8.55
C GLN A 72 -5.66 -15.34 -9.84
N ASN A 73 -6.49 -16.36 -9.89
CA ASN A 73 -6.62 -17.29 -11.03
C ASN A 73 -8.04 -17.42 -11.60
N ALA A 74 -8.91 -16.46 -11.37
CA ALA A 74 -10.35 -16.57 -11.74
C ALA A 74 -10.61 -16.80 -13.24
N LEU A 75 -9.73 -16.35 -14.14
CA LEU A 75 -9.91 -16.44 -15.60
C LEU A 75 -8.79 -17.24 -16.31
N ALA A 76 -8.02 -18.03 -15.60
CA ALA A 76 -6.80 -18.67 -16.15
C ALA A 76 -7.06 -19.55 -17.40
N LEU A 77 -8.26 -20.13 -17.57
CA LEU A 77 -8.62 -21.08 -18.63
C LEU A 77 -9.90 -20.68 -19.38
N SER A 78 -10.35 -19.43 -19.31
CA SER A 78 -11.57 -19.01 -20.03
C SER A 78 -11.32 -18.89 -21.53
N GLU A 79 -12.12 -19.59 -22.34
CA GLU A 79 -12.17 -19.47 -23.80
C GLU A 79 -13.11 -18.34 -24.27
N GLU A 80 -13.78 -17.69 -23.34
CA GLU A 80 -14.69 -16.57 -23.60
C GLU A 80 -13.94 -15.33 -24.05
N THR A 81 -14.64 -14.45 -24.77
CA THR A 81 -14.15 -13.11 -25.08
C THR A 81 -14.28 -12.20 -23.86
N VAL A 82 -13.50 -11.13 -23.81
CA VAL A 82 -13.60 -10.11 -22.74
C VAL A 82 -15.02 -9.55 -22.67
N ARG A 83 -15.67 -9.37 -23.81
CA ARG A 83 -17.08 -8.93 -23.91
C ARG A 83 -18.03 -9.90 -23.20
N GLU A 84 -17.92 -11.21 -23.46
CA GLU A 84 -18.75 -12.23 -22.83
C GLU A 84 -18.59 -12.27 -21.32
N VAL A 85 -17.36 -12.12 -20.82
CA VAL A 85 -17.07 -12.03 -19.37
C VAL A 85 -17.81 -10.83 -18.75
N PHE A 86 -17.77 -9.65 -19.39
CA PHE A 86 -18.46 -8.47 -18.87
C PHE A 86 -19.98 -8.55 -19.07
N ASP A 87 -20.43 -9.15 -20.12
CA ASP A 87 -21.85 -9.42 -20.35
C ASP A 87 -22.45 -10.29 -19.24
N GLY A 88 -21.68 -11.24 -18.72
CA GLY A 88 -22.04 -12.01 -17.53
C GLY A 88 -22.23 -11.13 -16.28
N VAL A 89 -21.39 -10.13 -16.08
CA VAL A 89 -21.53 -9.16 -14.97
C VAL A 89 -22.81 -8.34 -15.10
N PHE A 90 -23.17 -7.93 -16.31
CA PHE A 90 -24.35 -7.12 -16.62
C PHE A 90 -25.58 -7.95 -16.99
N SER A 91 -25.59 -9.26 -16.76
CA SER A 91 -26.69 -10.17 -17.13
C SER A 91 -28.06 -9.68 -16.69
N ARG A 92 -28.17 -9.14 -15.45
CA ARG A 92 -29.42 -8.56 -14.94
C ARG A 92 -29.88 -7.33 -15.73
N ILE A 93 -28.98 -6.46 -16.12
CA ILE A 93 -29.29 -5.25 -16.89
C ILE A 93 -29.72 -5.64 -18.29
N LYS A 94 -29.04 -6.58 -18.93
CA LYS A 94 -29.41 -7.10 -20.25
C LYS A 94 -30.76 -7.85 -20.25
N GLU A 95 -31.06 -8.54 -19.17
CA GLU A 95 -32.38 -9.18 -19.02
C GLU A 95 -33.49 -8.13 -18.90
N LEU A 96 -33.28 -7.05 -18.12
CA LEU A 96 -34.22 -5.93 -18.05
C LEU A 96 -34.40 -5.23 -19.41
N GLU A 97 -33.31 -5.02 -20.14
CA GLU A 97 -33.30 -4.42 -21.48
C GLU A 97 -34.14 -5.25 -22.46
N LYS A 98 -33.94 -6.57 -22.44
CA LYS A 98 -34.72 -7.49 -23.25
C LYS A 98 -36.21 -7.47 -22.87
N GLN A 99 -36.57 -7.47 -21.59
CA GLN A 99 -37.95 -7.39 -21.11
C GLN A 99 -38.60 -6.05 -21.51
N ILE A 100 -37.89 -4.94 -21.45
CA ILE A 100 -38.34 -3.61 -21.90
C ILE A 100 -38.62 -3.66 -23.40
N GLU A 101 -37.72 -4.23 -24.21
CA GLU A 101 -37.91 -4.37 -25.66
C GLU A 101 -39.09 -5.24 -26.03
N GLU A 102 -39.28 -6.37 -25.33
CA GLU A 102 -40.43 -7.28 -25.52
C GLU A 102 -41.75 -6.58 -25.21
N ILE A 103 -41.85 -5.84 -24.11
CA ILE A 103 -43.06 -5.11 -23.75
C ILE A 103 -43.29 -3.93 -24.69
N SER A 104 -42.26 -3.20 -25.09
CA SER A 104 -42.37 -2.13 -26.08
C SER A 104 -42.98 -2.62 -27.38
N LYS A 105 -42.56 -3.80 -27.90
CA LYS A 105 -43.16 -4.45 -29.07
C LYS A 105 -44.61 -4.87 -28.86
N GLN A 106 -44.98 -5.29 -27.63
CA GLN A 106 -46.40 -5.63 -27.32
C GLN A 106 -47.26 -4.36 -27.28
N MET A 107 -46.75 -3.26 -26.74
CA MET A 107 -47.44 -1.96 -26.67
C MET A 107 -47.71 -1.33 -28.05
N GLU A 108 -46.93 -1.70 -29.09
CA GLU A 108 -47.20 -1.25 -30.47
C GLU A 108 -48.55 -1.79 -30.99
N ASN A 109 -49.00 -2.94 -30.48
CA ASN A 109 -50.23 -3.61 -30.93
C ASN A 109 -51.36 -3.58 -29.90
N ASP A 110 -51.07 -3.31 -28.64
CA ASP A 110 -52.05 -3.34 -27.55
C ASP A 110 -51.73 -2.21 -26.54
N HIS A 111 -52.72 -1.34 -26.27
CA HIS A 111 -52.62 -0.21 -25.38
C HIS A 111 -53.21 -0.48 -23.99
N ASP A 112 -53.05 -1.72 -23.49
CA ASP A 112 -53.53 -2.06 -22.14
C ASP A 112 -52.79 -1.27 -21.07
N GLU A 113 -53.53 -0.65 -20.15
CA GLU A 113 -53.04 0.16 -19.04
C GLU A 113 -52.04 -0.63 -18.15
N LYS A 114 -52.24 -1.93 -18.01
CA LYS A 114 -51.33 -2.85 -17.28
C LYS A 114 -49.97 -3.03 -17.96
N LEU A 115 -49.89 -2.97 -19.28
CA LEU A 115 -48.63 -3.00 -20.02
C LEU A 115 -47.84 -1.73 -19.81
N ILE A 116 -48.52 -0.59 -19.75
CA ILE A 116 -47.91 0.71 -19.48
C ILE A 116 -47.32 0.75 -18.06
N GLU A 117 -48.08 0.28 -17.05
CA GLU A 117 -47.55 0.19 -15.67
C GLU A 117 -46.34 -0.75 -15.56
N LYS A 118 -46.39 -1.89 -16.25
CA LYS A 118 -45.27 -2.84 -16.25
C LYS A 118 -44.05 -2.28 -16.95
N TYR A 119 -44.21 -1.58 -18.07
CA TYR A 119 -43.14 -0.87 -18.77
C TYR A 119 -42.48 0.18 -17.86
N ALA A 120 -43.30 1.04 -17.25
CA ALA A 120 -42.80 2.08 -16.36
C ALA A 120 -41.98 1.51 -15.19
N LYS A 121 -42.46 0.40 -14.60
CA LYS A 121 -41.72 -0.28 -13.52
C LYS A 121 -40.41 -0.86 -13.99
N LEU A 122 -40.38 -1.53 -15.14
CA LEU A 122 -39.12 -2.07 -15.70
C LEU A 122 -38.15 -0.99 -16.10
N GLU A 123 -38.62 0.14 -16.61
CA GLU A 123 -37.78 1.29 -16.94
C GLU A 123 -37.18 1.93 -15.67
N GLU A 124 -37.95 2.00 -14.59
CA GLU A 124 -37.46 2.43 -13.30
C GLU A 124 -36.41 1.46 -12.74
N ASP A 125 -36.66 0.15 -12.79
CA ASP A 125 -35.71 -0.90 -12.37
C ASP A 125 -34.43 -0.87 -13.23
N TYR A 126 -34.53 -0.65 -14.54
CA TYR A 126 -33.41 -0.51 -15.46
C TYR A 126 -32.57 0.71 -15.13
N LYS A 127 -33.21 1.84 -14.86
CA LYS A 127 -32.55 3.08 -14.43
C LYS A 127 -31.81 2.89 -13.10
N TYR A 128 -32.45 2.27 -12.10
CA TYR A 128 -31.84 1.98 -10.80
C TYR A 128 -30.68 1.00 -10.92
N ALA A 129 -30.75 0.04 -11.83
CA ALA A 129 -29.67 -0.88 -12.13
C ALA A 129 -28.47 -0.22 -12.85
N GLY A 130 -28.61 1.02 -13.32
CA GLY A 130 -27.58 1.75 -14.06
C GLY A 130 -27.58 1.43 -15.58
N GLY A 131 -28.71 0.97 -16.13
CA GLY A 131 -28.82 0.54 -17.51
C GLY A 131 -28.41 1.59 -18.53
N TYR A 132 -28.61 2.88 -18.27
CA TYR A 132 -28.17 3.96 -19.18
C TYR A 132 -26.67 4.27 -19.11
N THR A 133 -25.97 3.82 -18.07
CA THR A 133 -24.55 4.20 -17.82
C THR A 133 -23.58 3.03 -17.87
N TYR A 134 -24.07 1.77 -17.82
CA TYR A 134 -23.20 0.59 -17.72
C TYR A 134 -22.17 0.48 -18.84
N HIS A 135 -22.54 0.86 -20.07
CA HIS A 135 -21.64 0.77 -21.21
C HIS A 135 -20.49 1.79 -21.12
N SER A 136 -20.79 3.02 -20.72
CA SER A 136 -19.78 4.06 -20.50
C SER A 136 -18.89 3.74 -19.30
N GLU A 137 -19.44 3.16 -18.23
CA GLU A 137 -18.67 2.69 -17.08
C GLU A 137 -17.76 1.52 -17.46
N MET A 138 -18.25 0.57 -18.24
CA MET A 138 -17.46 -0.56 -18.76
C MET A 138 -16.25 -0.05 -19.54
N LEU A 139 -16.45 0.87 -20.50
CA LEU A 139 -15.36 1.45 -21.28
C LEU A 139 -14.40 2.27 -20.41
N SER A 140 -14.92 3.00 -19.42
CA SER A 140 -14.10 3.77 -18.48
C SER A 140 -13.20 2.86 -17.64
N VAL A 141 -13.73 1.72 -17.14
CA VAL A 141 -12.94 0.75 -16.36
C VAL A 141 -11.92 0.05 -17.25
N LEU A 142 -12.30 -0.37 -18.46
CA LEU A 142 -11.39 -0.97 -19.44
C LEU A 142 -10.20 -0.06 -19.76
N ASN A 143 -10.50 1.18 -20.13
CA ASN A 143 -9.46 2.17 -20.43
C ASN A 143 -8.56 2.44 -19.23
N GLY A 144 -9.14 2.44 -18.02
CA GLY A 144 -8.41 2.60 -16.76
C GLY A 144 -7.39 1.48 -16.49
N PHE A 145 -7.67 0.27 -16.98
CA PHE A 145 -6.73 -0.86 -16.93
C PHE A 145 -5.81 -0.95 -18.15
N GLY A 146 -5.84 0.05 -19.06
CA GLY A 146 -4.98 0.11 -20.25
C GLY A 146 -5.48 -0.70 -21.45
N PHE A 147 -6.73 -1.20 -21.43
CA PHE A 147 -7.33 -1.91 -22.56
C PHE A 147 -8.09 -0.93 -23.47
N LYS A 148 -8.13 -1.27 -24.76
CA LYS A 148 -8.88 -0.54 -25.79
C LYS A 148 -10.21 -1.25 -26.08
N GLU A 149 -11.16 -0.53 -26.66
CA GLU A 149 -12.46 -1.12 -27.03
C GLU A 149 -12.31 -2.32 -27.98
N ALA A 150 -11.30 -2.31 -28.86
CA ALA A 150 -10.98 -3.43 -29.74
C ALA A 150 -10.59 -4.72 -29.01
N ASP A 151 -10.13 -4.63 -27.76
CA ASP A 151 -9.75 -5.80 -26.95
C ASP A 151 -10.96 -6.56 -26.43
N LEU A 152 -12.17 -5.96 -26.45
CA LEU A 152 -13.41 -6.61 -26.01
C LEU A 152 -13.72 -7.90 -26.79
N ASP A 153 -13.40 -7.93 -28.08
CA ASP A 153 -13.71 -9.05 -28.95
C ASP A 153 -12.60 -10.11 -28.99
N ARG A 154 -11.50 -9.88 -28.25
CA ARG A 154 -10.42 -10.85 -28.11
C ARG A 154 -10.75 -11.90 -27.05
N LYS A 155 -10.29 -13.14 -27.26
CA LYS A 155 -10.40 -14.22 -26.28
C LYS A 155 -9.51 -13.94 -25.08
N VAL A 156 -10.03 -14.19 -23.86
CA VAL A 156 -9.27 -14.04 -22.60
C VAL A 156 -8.02 -14.93 -22.61
N SER A 157 -8.07 -16.12 -23.23
CA SER A 157 -6.92 -17.02 -23.36
C SER A 157 -5.72 -16.39 -24.07
N SER A 158 -5.95 -15.40 -24.98
CA SER A 158 -4.88 -14.72 -25.74
C SER A 158 -4.08 -13.68 -24.96
N PHE A 159 -4.52 -13.33 -23.75
CA PHE A 159 -3.87 -12.33 -22.90
C PHE A 159 -2.82 -12.98 -21.98
N SER A 160 -1.83 -12.18 -21.57
CA SER A 160 -0.86 -12.58 -20.56
C SER A 160 -1.51 -12.81 -19.18
N GLY A 161 -0.84 -13.49 -18.26
CA GLY A 161 -1.35 -13.75 -16.91
C GLY A 161 -1.70 -12.46 -16.16
N GLY A 162 -0.87 -11.43 -16.28
CA GLY A 162 -1.13 -10.12 -15.68
C GLY A 162 -2.34 -9.40 -16.28
N GLU A 163 -2.51 -9.44 -17.60
CA GLU A 163 -3.67 -8.87 -18.29
C GLU A 163 -4.96 -9.62 -17.93
N LYS A 164 -4.94 -10.95 -17.83
CA LYS A 164 -6.08 -11.75 -17.34
C LYS A 164 -6.50 -11.32 -15.94
N THR A 165 -5.55 -11.06 -15.06
CA THR A 165 -5.83 -10.55 -13.71
C THR A 165 -6.47 -9.15 -13.77
N LYS A 166 -5.99 -8.26 -14.64
CA LYS A 166 -6.58 -6.93 -14.87
C LYS A 166 -8.04 -7.05 -15.39
N ILE A 167 -8.31 -7.95 -16.33
CA ILE A 167 -9.69 -8.21 -16.87
C ILE A 167 -10.61 -8.73 -15.75
N ALA A 168 -10.16 -9.71 -14.95
CA ALA A 168 -10.93 -10.22 -13.82
C ALA A 168 -11.22 -9.10 -12.80
N PHE A 169 -10.25 -8.25 -12.54
CA PHE A 169 -10.40 -7.12 -11.63
C PHE A 169 -11.40 -6.08 -12.18
N ALA A 170 -11.32 -5.77 -13.46
CA ALA A 170 -12.30 -4.91 -14.12
C ALA A 170 -13.74 -5.44 -13.96
N GLY A 171 -13.96 -6.74 -14.21
CA GLY A 171 -15.24 -7.39 -13.99
C GLY A 171 -15.73 -7.30 -12.53
N LEU A 172 -14.80 -7.47 -11.57
CA LEU A 172 -15.08 -7.35 -10.15
C LEU A 172 -15.55 -5.93 -9.78
N LEU A 173 -14.86 -4.89 -10.26
CA LEU A 173 -15.25 -3.50 -10.01
C LEU A 173 -16.61 -3.16 -10.62
N LEU A 174 -16.88 -3.65 -11.84
CA LEU A 174 -18.13 -3.44 -12.55
C LEU A 174 -19.33 -4.13 -11.88
N SER A 175 -19.10 -5.23 -11.14
CA SER A 175 -20.17 -5.93 -10.41
C SER A 175 -20.72 -5.13 -9.22
N LYS A 176 -20.01 -4.12 -8.74
CA LYS A 176 -20.38 -3.23 -7.62
C LYS A 176 -20.98 -3.99 -6.43
N PRO A 177 -20.27 -4.95 -5.81
CA PRO A 177 -20.78 -5.70 -4.67
C PRO A 177 -21.01 -4.79 -3.46
N ASP A 178 -21.80 -5.24 -2.47
CA ASP A 178 -22.02 -4.50 -1.23
C ASP A 178 -20.76 -4.48 -0.35
N LEU A 179 -19.93 -5.52 -0.45
CA LEU A 179 -18.61 -5.59 0.14
C LEU A 179 -17.57 -6.06 -0.89
N LEU A 180 -16.64 -5.20 -1.19
CA LEU A 180 -15.52 -5.45 -2.10
C LEU A 180 -14.28 -5.84 -1.29
N LEU A 181 -13.72 -7.03 -1.56
CA LEU A 181 -12.51 -7.53 -0.91
C LEU A 181 -11.36 -7.56 -1.92
N LEU A 182 -10.28 -6.81 -1.61
CA LEU A 182 -9.11 -6.69 -2.46
C LEU A 182 -7.86 -7.16 -1.71
N ASP A 183 -7.18 -8.17 -2.24
CA ASP A 183 -5.92 -8.68 -1.69
C ASP A 183 -4.78 -8.31 -2.64
N GLU A 184 -3.91 -7.40 -2.20
CA GLU A 184 -2.78 -6.85 -2.95
C GLU A 184 -3.15 -6.35 -4.37
N PRO A 185 -4.15 -5.45 -4.50
CA PRO A 185 -4.66 -5.02 -5.80
C PRO A 185 -3.66 -4.24 -6.64
N THR A 186 -2.61 -3.69 -6.04
CA THR A 186 -1.57 -2.91 -6.72
C THR A 186 -0.47 -3.78 -7.32
N ASN A 187 -0.39 -5.06 -6.96
CA ASN A 187 0.61 -5.97 -7.51
C ASN A 187 0.41 -6.13 -9.01
N HIS A 188 1.49 -6.05 -9.78
CA HIS A 188 1.52 -6.18 -11.24
C HIS A 188 0.80 -5.06 -12.02
N LEU A 189 0.36 -3.98 -11.34
CA LEU A 189 -0.18 -2.79 -11.99
C LEU A 189 0.94 -1.76 -12.19
N ASP A 190 0.88 -1.06 -13.31
CA ASP A 190 1.72 0.12 -13.59
C ASP A 190 1.20 1.35 -12.83
N LEU A 191 2.05 2.38 -12.75
CA LEU A 191 1.74 3.59 -11.99
C LEU A 191 0.49 4.30 -12.51
N SER A 192 0.26 4.32 -13.82
CA SER A 192 -0.90 4.94 -14.44
C SER A 192 -2.20 4.23 -14.04
N THR A 193 -2.20 2.91 -14.06
CA THR A 193 -3.33 2.06 -13.61
C THR A 193 -3.58 2.22 -12.10
N ILE A 194 -2.53 2.28 -11.28
CA ILE A 194 -2.66 2.49 -9.81
C ILE A 194 -3.30 3.86 -9.54
N GLU A 195 -2.86 4.93 -10.18
CA GLU A 195 -3.43 6.28 -10.04
C GLU A 195 -4.91 6.33 -10.45
N TRP A 196 -5.25 5.67 -11.55
CA TRP A 196 -6.64 5.53 -11.97
C TRP A 196 -7.48 4.76 -10.94
N LEU A 197 -6.96 3.63 -10.44
CA LEU A 197 -7.65 2.80 -9.44
C LEU A 197 -7.89 3.56 -8.13
N GLU A 198 -6.92 4.34 -7.66
CA GLU A 198 -7.08 5.23 -6.50
C GLU A 198 -8.26 6.18 -6.69
N ASN A 199 -8.31 6.86 -7.84
CA ASN A 199 -9.38 7.79 -8.17
C ASN A 199 -10.75 7.10 -8.29
N TYR A 200 -10.79 5.87 -8.78
CA TYR A 200 -12.01 5.07 -8.87
C TYR A 200 -12.49 4.65 -7.47
N LEU A 201 -11.60 4.09 -6.64
CA LEU A 201 -11.93 3.63 -5.28
C LEU A 201 -12.26 4.78 -4.33
N ALA A 202 -11.66 5.96 -4.51
CA ALA A 202 -12.03 7.16 -3.75
C ALA A 202 -13.49 7.57 -3.95
N LYS A 203 -14.07 7.28 -5.13
CA LYS A 203 -15.47 7.56 -5.48
C LYS A 203 -16.42 6.38 -5.18
N TYR A 204 -15.87 5.22 -4.80
CA TYR A 204 -16.67 4.03 -4.52
C TYR A 204 -17.50 4.22 -3.25
N LYS A 205 -18.83 4.07 -3.38
CA LYS A 205 -19.79 4.40 -2.31
C LYS A 205 -20.16 3.22 -1.41
N LYS A 206 -19.73 2.01 -1.74
CA LYS A 206 -20.02 0.82 -0.94
C LYS A 206 -18.81 0.46 -0.08
N ALA A 207 -19.00 -0.51 0.81
CA ALA A 207 -17.92 -0.93 1.71
C ALA A 207 -16.82 -1.68 0.96
N MET A 208 -15.58 -1.52 1.42
CA MET A 208 -14.44 -2.28 0.92
C MET A 208 -13.46 -2.63 2.02
N VAL A 209 -12.79 -3.78 1.86
CA VAL A 209 -11.64 -4.18 2.68
C VAL A 209 -10.47 -4.42 1.74
N ILE A 210 -9.38 -3.72 1.99
CA ILE A 210 -8.17 -3.74 1.16
C ILE A 210 -7.02 -4.26 2.01
N VAL A 211 -6.33 -5.29 1.53
CA VAL A 211 -5.00 -5.68 1.97
C VAL A 211 -4.01 -5.12 0.97
N SER A 212 -3.09 -4.27 1.37
CA SER A 212 -2.02 -3.78 0.50
C SER A 212 -0.77 -3.39 1.29
N HIS A 213 0.37 -3.48 0.63
CA HIS A 213 1.65 -3.00 1.11
C HIS A 213 2.10 -1.69 0.44
N ASP A 214 1.24 -1.07 -0.37
CA ASP A 214 1.44 0.28 -0.92
C ASP A 214 0.84 1.33 0.03
N ARG A 215 1.73 2.08 0.70
CA ARG A 215 1.36 3.09 1.69
C ARG A 215 0.60 4.26 1.09
N VAL A 216 0.99 4.70 -0.12
CA VAL A 216 0.37 5.84 -0.82
C VAL A 216 -1.03 5.45 -1.28
N PHE A 217 -1.18 4.25 -1.81
CA PHE A 217 -2.47 3.70 -2.21
C PHE A 217 -3.45 3.60 -1.02
N LEU A 218 -3.00 3.04 0.12
CA LEU A 218 -3.81 2.95 1.33
C LEU A 218 -4.20 4.34 1.84
N ASP A 219 -3.25 5.28 1.87
CA ASP A 219 -3.49 6.62 2.40
C ASP A 219 -4.59 7.38 1.65
N ARG A 220 -4.69 7.17 0.33
CA ARG A 220 -5.71 7.79 -0.53
C ARG A 220 -7.04 7.04 -0.57
N SER A 221 -7.02 5.73 -0.34
CA SER A 221 -8.18 4.86 -0.59
C SER A 221 -9.01 4.58 0.65
N VAL A 222 -8.45 4.62 1.88
CA VAL A 222 -9.11 4.14 3.08
C VAL A 222 -9.40 5.23 4.12
N ASN A 223 -10.38 4.97 4.99
CA ASN A 223 -10.75 5.83 6.11
C ASN A 223 -10.76 5.11 7.47
N VAL A 224 -10.50 3.81 7.48
CA VAL A 224 -10.34 2.98 8.68
C VAL A 224 -9.18 2.00 8.45
N VAL A 225 -8.37 1.76 9.46
CA VAL A 225 -7.30 0.77 9.42
C VAL A 225 -7.51 -0.25 10.53
N TYR A 226 -7.47 -1.52 10.17
CA TYR A 226 -7.39 -2.63 11.10
C TYR A 226 -6.00 -3.23 11.03
N GLU A 227 -5.33 -3.30 12.17
CA GLU A 227 -4.03 -3.93 12.31
C GLU A 227 -4.19 -5.33 12.88
N LEU A 228 -3.73 -6.34 12.14
CA LEU A 228 -3.70 -7.74 12.56
C LEU A 228 -2.27 -8.12 12.95
N GLU A 229 -2.00 -8.20 14.24
CA GLU A 229 -0.67 -8.46 14.78
C GLU A 229 -0.76 -9.35 16.03
N TYR A 230 0.15 -10.31 16.19
CA TYR A 230 0.20 -11.26 17.33
C TYR A 230 -1.11 -12.02 17.58
N GLY A 231 -1.82 -12.39 16.51
CA GLY A 231 -3.11 -13.08 16.65
C GLY A 231 -4.28 -12.19 17.05
N GLY A 232 -4.05 -10.92 17.41
CA GLY A 232 -5.09 -9.96 17.75
C GLY A 232 -5.34 -8.94 16.65
N ILE A 233 -6.48 -8.25 16.73
CA ILE A 233 -6.86 -7.19 15.80
C ILE A 233 -7.14 -5.88 16.54
N LYS A 234 -6.68 -4.76 15.99
CA LYS A 234 -6.94 -3.42 16.53
C LYS A 234 -7.42 -2.48 15.45
N ARG A 235 -8.51 -1.73 15.74
CA ARG A 235 -9.10 -0.76 14.85
C ARG A 235 -8.54 0.64 15.13
N TYR A 236 -8.18 1.37 14.07
CA TYR A 236 -7.78 2.76 14.10
C TYR A 236 -8.66 3.57 13.13
N ALA A 237 -9.11 4.73 13.55
CA ALA A 237 -9.87 5.63 12.70
C ALA A 237 -8.92 6.54 11.92
N GLY A 238 -9.26 6.80 10.66
CA GLY A 238 -8.48 7.63 9.76
C GLY A 238 -7.79 6.85 8.65
N ASN A 239 -6.97 7.55 7.86
CA ASN A 239 -6.18 6.98 6.78
C ASN A 239 -4.90 6.30 7.31
N TYR A 240 -4.07 5.80 6.39
CA TYR A 240 -2.85 5.07 6.75
C TYR A 240 -1.83 5.95 7.51
N SER A 241 -1.66 7.22 7.11
CA SER A 241 -0.76 8.16 7.79
C SER A 241 -1.21 8.42 9.24
N SER A 242 -2.51 8.64 9.47
CA SER A 242 -3.07 8.78 10.81
C SER A 242 -2.88 7.52 11.67
N PHE A 243 -3.02 6.32 11.07
CA PHE A 243 -2.74 5.05 11.76
C PHE A 243 -1.28 4.99 12.24
N VAL A 244 -0.32 5.31 11.38
CA VAL A 244 1.12 5.27 11.71
C VAL A 244 1.41 6.20 12.90
N GLU A 245 0.83 7.39 12.91
CA GLU A 245 0.98 8.35 14.01
C GLU A 245 0.34 7.86 15.30
N GLN A 246 -0.90 7.37 15.24
CA GLN A 246 -1.61 6.79 16.39
C GLN A 246 -0.85 5.60 16.97
N LYS A 247 -0.38 4.66 16.13
CA LYS A 247 0.43 3.51 16.57
C LYS A 247 1.72 3.96 17.26
N LYS A 248 2.42 4.95 16.71
CA LYS A 248 3.62 5.51 17.33
C LYS A 248 3.33 6.08 18.72
N ASN A 249 2.26 6.83 18.86
CA ASN A 249 1.85 7.41 20.13
C ASN A 249 1.44 6.33 21.15
N ASP A 250 0.72 5.29 20.71
CA ASP A 250 0.36 4.14 21.55
C ASP A 250 1.61 3.41 22.07
N LEU A 251 2.60 3.17 21.21
CA LEU A 251 3.87 2.54 21.60
C LEU A 251 4.62 3.38 22.63
N ILE A 252 4.68 4.70 22.47
CA ILE A 252 5.31 5.61 23.43
C ILE A 252 4.60 5.55 24.79
N ARG A 253 3.24 5.54 24.78
CA ARG A 253 2.44 5.41 26.01
C ARG A 253 2.66 4.07 26.68
N GLN A 254 2.66 2.98 25.94
CA GLN A 254 2.90 1.62 26.45
C GLN A 254 4.32 1.49 27.03
N GLU A 255 5.35 2.03 26.38
CA GLU A 255 6.72 2.02 26.88
C GLU A 255 6.85 2.83 28.18
N ALA A 256 6.19 3.98 28.26
CA ALA A 256 6.17 4.79 29.48
C ALA A 256 5.45 4.06 30.62
N ALA A 257 4.30 3.42 30.35
CA ALA A 257 3.56 2.62 31.34
C ALA A 257 4.38 1.42 31.82
N TYR A 258 4.99 0.67 30.90
CA TYR A 258 5.89 -0.45 31.22
C TYR A 258 7.07 -0.01 32.10
N ARG A 259 7.76 1.08 31.73
CA ARG A 259 8.88 1.61 32.53
C ARG A 259 8.44 2.03 33.95
N ARG A 260 7.24 2.62 34.08
CA ARG A 260 6.68 2.96 35.42
C ARG A 260 6.43 1.70 36.21
N GLN A 261 5.71 0.73 35.65
CA GLN A 261 5.41 -0.54 36.31
C GLN A 261 6.68 -1.29 36.72
N GLN A 262 7.72 -1.33 35.87
CA GLN A 262 8.99 -1.98 36.21
C GLN A 262 9.71 -1.29 37.39
N LYS A 263 9.63 0.04 37.49
CA LYS A 263 10.15 0.77 38.65
C LYS A 263 9.39 0.43 39.92
N ASP A 264 8.05 0.32 39.86
CA ASP A 264 7.23 -0.02 40.99
C ASP A 264 7.45 -1.46 41.43
N ILE A 265 7.56 -2.41 40.48
CA ILE A 265 7.91 -3.81 40.77
C ILE A 265 9.25 -3.88 41.50
N LYS A 266 10.27 -3.25 40.97
CA LYS A 266 11.61 -3.24 41.58
C LYS A 266 11.61 -2.65 42.97
N ARG A 267 10.88 -1.54 43.20
CA ARG A 267 10.72 -0.93 44.52
C ARG A 267 9.99 -1.86 45.50
N LEU A 268 8.98 -2.57 45.03
CA LEU A 268 8.25 -3.54 45.87
C LEU A 268 9.12 -4.76 46.19
N GLU A 269 9.92 -5.25 45.25
CA GLU A 269 10.86 -6.34 45.46
C GLU A 269 11.93 -5.97 46.50
N GLU A 270 12.53 -4.77 46.39
CA GLU A 270 13.48 -4.24 47.39
C GLU A 270 12.85 -4.12 48.80
N LEU A 271 11.57 -3.68 48.87
CA LEU A 271 10.81 -3.60 50.11
C LEU A 271 10.55 -4.99 50.72
N ILE A 272 10.16 -5.95 49.88
CA ILE A 272 9.94 -7.35 50.28
C ILE A 272 11.24 -7.94 50.83
N GLU A 273 12.35 -7.79 50.13
CA GLU A 273 13.65 -8.32 50.54
C GLU A 273 14.10 -7.71 51.89
N LYS A 274 13.93 -6.40 52.06
CA LYS A 274 14.27 -5.68 53.30
C LYS A 274 13.47 -6.13 54.52
N PHE A 275 12.21 -6.55 54.35
CA PHE A 275 11.29 -6.88 55.42
C PHE A 275 10.98 -8.37 55.58
N ARG A 276 11.32 -9.23 54.62
CA ARG A 276 11.03 -10.67 54.57
C ARG A 276 11.51 -11.42 55.83
N TYR A 277 12.67 -11.04 56.36
CA TYR A 277 13.30 -11.71 57.52
C TYR A 277 13.04 -11.02 58.86
N LYS A 278 12.28 -9.91 58.90
CA LYS A 278 11.97 -9.20 60.15
C LYS A 278 10.67 -9.73 60.76
N LYS A 279 10.77 -10.39 61.94
CA LYS A 279 9.67 -11.09 62.63
C LYS A 279 8.37 -10.24 62.72
N ASN A 280 8.48 -8.94 63.03
CA ASN A 280 7.33 -8.03 63.17
C ASN A 280 6.79 -7.43 61.86
N LYS A 281 7.43 -7.69 60.69
CA LYS A 281 7.04 -7.14 59.38
C LYS A 281 6.89 -8.20 58.29
N ALA A 282 7.00 -9.49 58.66
CA ALA A 282 6.84 -10.60 57.72
C ALA A 282 5.44 -10.63 57.09
N ALA A 283 4.39 -10.33 57.86
CA ALA A 283 3.01 -10.25 57.35
C ALA A 283 2.85 -9.14 56.30
N PHE A 284 3.51 -7.99 56.46
CA PHE A 284 3.53 -6.90 55.49
C PHE A 284 4.25 -7.32 54.19
N ALA A 285 5.44 -7.95 54.31
CA ALA A 285 6.14 -8.46 53.15
C ALA A 285 5.29 -9.49 52.37
N GLN A 286 4.61 -10.39 53.07
CA GLN A 286 3.73 -11.39 52.48
C GLN A 286 2.52 -10.77 51.76
N SER A 287 1.95 -9.67 52.28
CA SER A 287 0.89 -8.90 51.63
C SER A 287 1.39 -8.28 50.30
N LYS A 288 2.63 -7.77 50.30
CA LYS A 288 3.23 -7.19 49.09
C LYS A 288 3.60 -8.24 48.03
N ILE A 289 4.01 -9.44 48.43
CA ILE A 289 4.20 -10.58 47.51
C ILE A 289 2.87 -10.93 46.84
N LYS A 290 1.78 -11.09 47.61
CA LYS A 290 0.45 -11.36 47.04
C LYS A 290 -0.04 -10.24 46.11
N TYR A 291 0.32 -8.99 46.38
CA TYR A 291 0.01 -7.87 45.52
C TYR A 291 0.76 -7.96 44.19
N LEU A 292 2.07 -8.29 44.20
CA LEU A 292 2.87 -8.50 42.99
C LEU A 292 2.38 -9.69 42.15
N GLU A 293 1.94 -10.77 42.81
CA GLU A 293 1.39 -11.96 42.12
C GLU A 293 0.05 -11.67 41.43
N ARG A 294 -0.73 -10.71 41.93
CA ARG A 294 -2.05 -10.31 41.40
C ARG A 294 -1.95 -9.15 40.40
N MET A 295 -0.77 -8.54 40.29
CA MET A 295 -0.58 -7.39 39.42
C MET A 295 -0.56 -7.85 37.96
N ASP A 296 -1.45 -7.31 37.14
CA ASP A 296 -1.42 -7.50 35.70
C ASP A 296 -0.13 -6.89 35.13
N LYS A 297 0.74 -7.75 34.61
CA LYS A 297 2.02 -7.31 34.07
C LYS A 297 1.83 -6.80 32.66
N ILE A 298 2.30 -5.57 32.42
CA ILE A 298 2.36 -4.98 31.09
C ILE A 298 3.50 -5.67 30.33
N ASP A 299 3.22 -6.17 29.15
CA ASP A 299 4.23 -6.78 28.29
C ASP A 299 5.27 -5.77 27.85
N ASP A 300 6.52 -6.24 27.73
CA ASP A 300 7.62 -5.40 27.28
C ASP A 300 7.41 -5.02 25.80
N PRO A 301 7.14 -3.75 25.48
CA PRO A 301 6.89 -3.32 24.10
C PRO A 301 8.10 -3.54 23.18
N LYS A 302 9.31 -3.69 23.73
CA LYS A 302 10.52 -4.06 22.97
C LYS A 302 10.59 -5.53 22.60
N LYS A 303 9.81 -6.40 23.27
CA LYS A 303 9.64 -7.80 22.89
C LYS A 303 8.59 -7.99 21.81
N ALA A 304 7.75 -6.97 21.59
CA ALA A 304 6.94 -6.92 20.40
C ALA A 304 7.89 -7.05 19.19
N ASP A 305 7.67 -8.05 18.38
CA ASP A 305 8.64 -8.53 17.38
C ASP A 305 8.82 -7.50 16.24
N THR A 306 9.46 -6.37 16.55
CA THR A 306 9.84 -5.32 15.58
C THR A 306 11.05 -5.73 14.75
N LYS A 307 11.31 -7.04 14.61
CA LYS A 307 12.45 -7.54 13.84
C LYS A 307 12.24 -7.20 12.35
N ALA A 308 12.82 -6.08 11.93
CA ALA A 308 13.13 -5.85 10.53
C ALA A 308 14.47 -6.54 10.21
N PHE A 309 14.65 -7.00 8.99
CA PHE A 309 15.96 -7.49 8.60
C PHE A 309 16.98 -6.34 8.59
N LYS A 310 18.25 -6.64 8.96
CA LYS A 310 19.33 -5.67 9.08
C LYS A 310 20.38 -5.92 8.00
N ALA A 311 20.03 -5.63 6.76
CA ALA A 311 20.96 -5.72 5.65
C ALA A 311 21.89 -4.50 5.63
N LYS A 312 23.17 -4.73 5.30
CA LYS A 312 24.13 -3.67 4.99
C LYS A 312 24.84 -4.04 3.68
N PHE A 313 24.44 -3.37 2.60
CA PHE A 313 25.14 -3.52 1.33
C PHE A 313 26.46 -2.77 1.36
N THR A 314 27.54 -3.40 0.91
CA THR A 314 28.88 -2.81 0.86
C THR A 314 29.55 -3.14 -0.46
N CYS A 315 30.31 -2.20 -1.01
CA CYS A 315 31.11 -2.44 -2.21
C CYS A 315 32.40 -3.20 -1.87
N GLY A 316 32.70 -4.27 -2.58
CA GLY A 316 33.96 -5.01 -2.44
C GLY A 316 35.13 -4.28 -3.08
N VAL A 317 34.90 -3.66 -4.24
CA VAL A 317 35.89 -2.91 -5.02
C VAL A 317 35.29 -1.56 -5.41
N ARG A 318 36.11 -0.51 -5.38
CA ARG A 318 35.69 0.83 -5.83
C ARG A 318 35.83 0.92 -7.36
N GLY A 319 34.71 0.95 -8.08
CA GLY A 319 34.66 1.11 -9.53
C GLY A 319 35.08 2.49 -10.03
N GLY A 320 35.25 2.62 -11.34
CA GLY A 320 35.53 3.88 -12.05
C GLY A 320 34.45 4.95 -11.83
N LYS A 321 34.69 6.18 -12.35
CA LYS A 321 33.70 7.28 -12.26
C LYS A 321 32.50 7.00 -13.15
N ASN A 322 32.74 6.59 -14.40
CA ASN A 322 31.68 6.16 -15.33
C ASN A 322 31.38 4.68 -15.07
N VAL A 323 30.12 4.36 -14.82
CA VAL A 323 29.65 3.01 -14.49
C VAL A 323 29.10 2.32 -15.71
N LEU A 324 28.22 3.01 -16.44
CA LEU A 324 27.57 2.50 -17.64
C LEU A 324 27.37 3.66 -18.62
N SER A 325 27.63 3.40 -19.92
CA SER A 325 27.27 4.29 -21.01
C SER A 325 26.48 3.50 -22.06
N LEU A 326 25.30 3.98 -22.37
CA LEU A 326 24.42 3.47 -23.42
C LEU A 326 24.30 4.54 -24.51
N ASP A 327 24.53 4.15 -25.75
CA ASP A 327 24.43 5.04 -26.92
C ASP A 327 23.53 4.41 -27.97
N HIS A 328 22.37 5.03 -28.22
CA HIS A 328 21.32 4.51 -29.12
C HIS A 328 20.99 3.03 -28.86
N PHE A 329 21.04 2.62 -27.62
CA PHE A 329 20.89 1.22 -27.20
C PHE A 329 19.45 0.75 -27.38
N LYS A 330 19.23 -0.17 -28.33
CA LYS A 330 17.90 -0.68 -28.70
C LYS A 330 17.64 -2.01 -28.02
N VAL A 331 16.61 -2.01 -27.21
CA VAL A 331 16.17 -3.20 -26.46
C VAL A 331 14.86 -3.74 -27.00
N GLY A 332 14.74 -5.06 -27.06
CA GLY A 332 13.57 -5.74 -27.58
C GLY A 332 13.88 -7.20 -27.91
N TYR A 333 12.91 -7.89 -28.48
CA TYR A 333 13.06 -9.26 -28.99
C TYR A 333 13.04 -9.24 -30.53
N ASP A 334 11.86 -9.37 -31.16
CA ASP A 334 11.71 -9.29 -32.61
C ASP A 334 11.62 -7.85 -33.12
N LYS A 335 11.16 -6.94 -32.24
CA LYS A 335 11.00 -5.51 -32.54
C LYS A 335 11.60 -4.69 -31.41
N PRO A 336 12.15 -3.50 -31.69
CA PRO A 336 12.62 -2.60 -30.67
C PRO A 336 11.43 -2.12 -29.81
N LEU A 337 11.54 -2.28 -28.49
CA LEU A 337 10.60 -1.78 -27.50
C LEU A 337 10.99 -0.39 -27.03
N ALA A 338 12.29 -0.13 -26.89
CA ALA A 338 12.81 1.17 -26.49
C ALA A 338 14.21 1.40 -27.09
N GLU A 339 14.55 2.67 -27.31
CA GLU A 339 15.90 3.13 -27.64
C GLU A 339 16.39 4.08 -26.55
N VAL A 340 17.49 3.72 -25.87
CA VAL A 340 17.98 4.41 -24.67
C VAL A 340 19.39 4.95 -24.91
N SER A 341 19.58 6.24 -24.66
CA SER A 341 20.90 6.85 -24.51
C SER A 341 21.03 7.40 -23.09
N LEU A 342 21.97 6.87 -22.33
CA LEU A 342 22.11 7.16 -20.88
C LEU A 342 23.56 6.98 -20.43
N GLU A 343 24.04 7.92 -19.63
CA GLU A 343 25.31 7.80 -18.93
C GLU A 343 25.06 7.71 -17.42
N ILE A 344 25.58 6.68 -16.77
CA ILE A 344 25.47 6.48 -15.33
C ILE A 344 26.82 6.68 -14.68
N GLN A 345 26.86 7.59 -13.69
CA GLN A 345 28.04 7.84 -12.89
C GLN A 345 27.96 7.11 -11.54
N ARG A 346 29.12 6.90 -10.93
CA ARG A 346 29.22 6.25 -9.64
C ARG A 346 28.46 7.01 -8.56
N GLY A 347 27.64 6.28 -7.80
CA GLY A 347 26.80 6.79 -6.72
C GLY A 347 25.43 7.30 -7.17
N GLU A 348 25.15 7.32 -8.47
CA GLU A 348 23.81 7.63 -8.96
C GLU A 348 22.83 6.49 -8.69
N ARG A 349 21.59 6.86 -8.47
CA ARG A 349 20.47 5.96 -8.19
C ARG A 349 19.34 6.27 -9.16
N ILE A 350 19.29 5.51 -10.24
CA ILE A 350 18.37 5.76 -11.36
C ILE A 350 17.19 4.82 -11.28
N CYS A 351 15.98 5.37 -11.23
CA CYS A 351 14.74 4.62 -11.37
C CYS A 351 14.32 4.57 -12.84
N VAL A 352 14.06 3.38 -13.36
CA VAL A 352 13.44 3.19 -14.69
C VAL A 352 11.95 3.02 -14.50
N MET A 353 11.16 3.93 -15.05
CA MET A 353 9.70 3.98 -14.97
C MET A 353 9.08 3.84 -16.36
N GLY A 354 7.81 3.54 -16.42
CA GLY A 354 6.99 3.41 -17.63
C GLY A 354 5.91 2.36 -17.46
N ASP A 355 4.97 2.29 -18.39
CA ASP A 355 3.86 1.32 -18.34
C ASP A 355 4.36 -0.13 -18.54
N ASN A 356 3.48 -1.09 -18.25
CA ASN A 356 3.83 -2.49 -18.43
C ASN A 356 4.01 -2.81 -19.93
N GLY A 357 5.07 -3.58 -20.25
CA GLY A 357 5.38 -3.94 -21.63
C GLY A 357 6.29 -2.96 -22.40
N THR A 358 6.64 -1.80 -21.82
CA THR A 358 7.53 -0.80 -22.46
C THR A 358 9.00 -1.21 -22.55
N GLY A 359 9.37 -2.39 -22.04
CA GLY A 359 10.74 -2.91 -22.14
C GLY A 359 11.64 -2.63 -20.95
N LYS A 360 11.12 -2.20 -19.79
CA LYS A 360 11.92 -1.92 -18.57
C LYS A 360 12.79 -3.10 -18.14
N SER A 361 12.19 -4.25 -17.88
CA SER A 361 12.93 -5.48 -17.50
C SER A 361 13.82 -5.98 -18.62
N THR A 362 13.40 -5.78 -19.89
CA THR A 362 14.23 -6.12 -21.05
C THR A 362 15.50 -5.26 -21.10
N LEU A 363 15.40 -3.96 -20.78
CA LEU A 363 16.56 -3.07 -20.65
C LEU A 363 17.53 -3.59 -19.59
N LEU A 364 17.03 -3.93 -18.39
CA LEU A 364 17.88 -4.47 -17.33
C LEU A 364 18.55 -5.78 -17.75
N LYS A 365 17.81 -6.70 -18.38
CA LYS A 365 18.31 -7.98 -18.88
C LYS A 365 19.31 -7.81 -20.02
N SER A 366 19.14 -6.82 -20.89
CA SER A 366 20.12 -6.54 -21.95
C SER A 366 21.41 -5.96 -21.37
N ILE A 367 21.35 -5.14 -20.29
CA ILE A 367 22.54 -4.60 -19.62
C ILE A 367 23.36 -5.71 -18.96
N ILE A 368 22.73 -6.74 -18.40
CA ILE A 368 23.44 -7.87 -17.79
C ILE A 368 23.85 -8.94 -18.81
N GLY A 369 23.42 -8.83 -20.07
CA GLY A 369 23.77 -9.73 -21.16
C GLY A 369 22.90 -10.99 -21.25
N GLU A 370 21.74 -11.04 -20.58
CA GLU A 370 20.77 -12.15 -20.71
C GLU A 370 19.94 -12.05 -22.00
N VAL A 371 19.72 -10.81 -22.50
CA VAL A 371 19.02 -10.55 -23.76
C VAL A 371 19.94 -9.76 -24.67
N GLU A 372 20.12 -10.22 -25.90
CA GLU A 372 20.94 -9.52 -26.90
C GLU A 372 20.25 -8.23 -27.35
N PRO A 373 20.96 -7.07 -27.33
CA PRO A 373 20.39 -5.83 -27.82
C PRO A 373 20.20 -5.88 -29.35
N LEU A 374 19.16 -5.23 -29.83
CA LEU A 374 18.87 -5.14 -31.27
C LEU A 374 19.76 -4.13 -31.99
N GLY A 375 20.51 -3.29 -31.28
CA GLY A 375 21.44 -2.33 -31.84
C GLY A 375 21.94 -1.31 -30.82
N GLY A 376 22.81 -0.40 -31.24
CA GLY A 376 23.46 0.57 -30.36
C GLY A 376 24.70 0.02 -29.68
N TYR A 377 25.25 0.80 -28.77
CA TYR A 377 26.47 0.45 -28.05
C TYR A 377 26.28 0.53 -26.54
N MET A 378 26.89 -0.41 -25.83
CA MET A 378 26.97 -0.43 -24.38
C MET A 378 28.42 -0.54 -23.94
N MET A 379 28.84 0.30 -23.00
CA MET A 379 30.16 0.26 -22.42
C MET A 379 30.06 0.27 -20.88
N LEU A 380 30.60 -0.76 -20.25
CA LEU A 380 30.77 -0.80 -18.80
C LEU A 380 32.09 -0.13 -18.40
N GLY A 381 32.04 0.58 -17.30
CA GLY A 381 33.22 1.24 -16.74
C GLY A 381 34.25 0.26 -16.16
N HIS A 382 35.42 0.78 -15.82
CA HIS A 382 36.51 -0.01 -15.28
C HIS A 382 36.17 -0.55 -13.88
N GLN A 383 36.44 -1.84 -13.65
CA GLN A 383 36.19 -2.56 -12.37
C GLN A 383 34.74 -2.50 -11.90
N ILE A 384 33.78 -2.46 -12.81
CA ILE A 384 32.35 -2.54 -12.48
C ILE A 384 31.97 -4.01 -12.26
N GLN A 385 31.41 -4.28 -11.09
CA GLN A 385 30.86 -5.58 -10.69
C GLN A 385 29.34 -5.41 -10.53
N ILE A 386 28.59 -6.09 -11.41
CA ILE A 386 27.12 -6.05 -11.43
C ILE A 386 26.57 -7.16 -10.52
N ALA A 387 25.59 -6.82 -9.70
CA ALA A 387 24.71 -7.79 -9.09
C ALA A 387 23.26 -7.47 -9.48
N TYR A 388 22.59 -8.47 -10.02
CA TYR A 388 21.23 -8.38 -10.51
C TYR A 388 20.27 -9.08 -9.58
N PHE A 389 19.15 -8.43 -9.28
CA PHE A 389 17.99 -8.97 -8.59
C PHE A 389 16.84 -9.04 -9.58
N ASP A 390 16.39 -10.26 -9.91
CA ASP A 390 15.24 -10.53 -10.78
C ASP A 390 14.02 -10.87 -9.94
N GLN A 391 12.89 -10.31 -10.27
CA GLN A 391 11.58 -10.66 -9.72
C GLN A 391 11.28 -12.17 -9.87
N ASN A 392 11.70 -12.79 -11.00
CA ASN A 392 11.51 -14.21 -11.25
C ASN A 392 12.45 -15.12 -10.42
N LEU A 393 13.55 -14.59 -9.89
CA LEU A 393 14.43 -15.34 -8.97
C LEU A 393 13.73 -15.70 -7.65
N ALA A 394 12.62 -15.05 -7.30
CA ALA A 394 11.74 -15.50 -6.23
C ALA A 394 11.03 -16.85 -6.54
N ASN A 395 11.12 -17.35 -7.77
CA ASN A 395 10.61 -18.65 -8.18
C ASN A 395 11.68 -19.77 -8.06
N PHE A 396 12.57 -19.69 -7.08
CA PHE A 396 13.49 -20.78 -6.78
C PHE A 396 12.72 -22.09 -6.59
N HIS A 397 13.02 -23.06 -7.46
CA HIS A 397 12.64 -24.46 -7.30
C HIS A 397 13.90 -25.25 -7.02
N SER A 398 14.45 -25.08 -5.83
CA SER A 398 15.61 -25.83 -5.36
C SER A 398 15.18 -26.74 -4.22
N GLY A 399 15.62 -27.99 -4.27
CA GLY A 399 15.47 -28.95 -3.17
C GLY A 399 16.46 -28.69 -2.01
N ASN A 400 17.32 -27.67 -2.14
CA ASN A 400 18.27 -27.28 -1.11
C ASN A 400 17.54 -26.61 0.07
N THR A 401 18.15 -26.70 1.24
CA THR A 401 17.76 -25.86 2.38
C THR A 401 18.19 -24.40 2.15
N VAL A 402 17.58 -23.46 2.87
CA VAL A 402 17.96 -22.03 2.84
C VAL A 402 19.46 -21.84 3.10
N LEU A 403 20.01 -22.63 4.04
CA LEU A 403 21.43 -22.61 4.37
C LEU A 403 22.29 -23.11 3.21
N GLU A 404 21.97 -24.26 2.65
CA GLU A 404 22.70 -24.83 1.52
C GLU A 404 22.63 -23.95 0.29
N GLU A 405 21.48 -23.35 0.01
CA GLU A 405 21.26 -22.46 -1.13
C GLU A 405 22.18 -21.22 -1.11
N LEU A 406 22.49 -20.68 0.07
CA LEU A 406 23.44 -19.58 0.20
C LEU A 406 24.89 -20.10 0.31
N TRP A 407 25.12 -21.20 1.03
CA TRP A 407 26.46 -21.70 1.30
C TRP A 407 27.12 -22.31 0.06
N ASN A 408 26.37 -22.95 -0.81
CA ASN A 408 26.89 -23.53 -2.06
C ASN A 408 27.52 -22.46 -2.97
N ASP A 409 27.04 -21.22 -2.92
CA ASP A 409 27.64 -20.10 -3.68
C ASP A 409 28.95 -19.60 -3.04
N TYR A 410 29.21 -19.93 -1.76
CA TYR A 410 30.37 -19.45 -0.97
C TYR A 410 30.97 -20.57 -0.10
N PRO A 411 31.48 -21.66 -0.68
CA PRO A 411 31.94 -22.83 0.07
C PRO A 411 33.15 -22.55 1.01
N ASP A 412 33.91 -21.50 0.72
CA ASP A 412 35.07 -21.09 1.52
C ASP A 412 34.69 -20.33 2.80
N LEU A 413 33.42 -19.97 2.97
CA LEU A 413 32.97 -19.28 4.17
C LEU A 413 32.57 -20.26 5.27
N ASP A 414 32.95 -19.89 6.51
CA ASP A 414 32.49 -20.63 7.69
C ASP A 414 30.95 -20.60 7.77
N MET A 415 30.34 -21.71 8.10
CA MET A 415 28.88 -21.86 8.31
C MET A 415 28.33 -20.79 9.24
N TYR A 416 29.09 -20.40 10.27
CA TYR A 416 28.68 -19.34 11.21
C TYR A 416 28.46 -17.99 10.51
N LYS A 417 29.32 -17.62 9.56
CA LYS A 417 29.18 -16.36 8.79
C LYS A 417 27.94 -16.41 7.90
N VAL A 418 27.70 -17.53 7.22
CA VAL A 418 26.51 -17.73 6.37
C VAL A 418 25.24 -17.64 7.22
N ARG A 419 25.19 -18.33 8.37
CA ARG A 419 24.07 -18.24 9.31
C ARG A 419 23.87 -16.84 9.87
N SER A 420 24.95 -16.08 10.12
CA SER A 420 24.86 -14.69 10.57
C SER A 420 24.20 -13.80 9.52
N VAL A 421 24.54 -13.98 8.23
CA VAL A 421 23.90 -13.29 7.11
C VAL A 421 22.42 -13.68 7.03
N LEU A 422 22.09 -14.95 7.03
CA LEU A 422 20.71 -15.43 7.03
C LEU A 422 19.91 -14.89 8.21
N GLY A 423 20.52 -14.86 9.41
CA GLY A 423 19.93 -14.27 10.61
C GLY A 423 19.64 -12.77 10.46
N ALA A 424 20.52 -12.03 9.76
CA ALA A 424 20.28 -10.62 9.44
C ALA A 424 19.04 -10.42 8.54
N PHE A 425 18.70 -11.42 7.71
CA PHE A 425 17.49 -11.46 6.87
C PHE A 425 16.31 -12.22 7.51
N LEU A 426 16.35 -12.39 8.84
CA LEU A 426 15.29 -13.03 9.64
C LEU A 426 15.09 -14.53 9.41
N PHE A 427 16.07 -15.23 8.89
CA PHE A 427 16.07 -16.70 8.91
C PHE A 427 16.72 -17.16 10.22
N THR A 428 15.89 -17.53 11.20
CA THR A 428 16.36 -17.87 12.55
C THR A 428 16.25 -19.38 12.83
N SER A 429 17.10 -19.87 13.72
CA SER A 429 17.07 -21.24 14.27
C SER A 429 16.79 -22.34 13.22
N ASP A 430 15.59 -22.84 13.19
CA ASP A 430 15.17 -23.96 12.33
C ASP A 430 14.77 -23.54 10.91
N GLU A 431 14.52 -22.23 10.69
CA GLU A 431 14.12 -21.72 9.39
C GLU A 431 15.23 -21.84 8.34
N VAL A 432 16.49 -21.82 8.75
CA VAL A 432 17.63 -22.02 7.83
C VAL A 432 17.68 -23.44 7.24
N PHE A 433 16.98 -24.38 7.85
CA PHE A 433 16.89 -25.77 7.38
C PHE A 433 15.61 -26.08 6.60
N LYS A 434 14.70 -25.10 6.44
CA LYS A 434 13.55 -25.24 5.54
C LYS A 434 14.03 -25.38 4.09
N GLU A 435 13.37 -26.21 3.33
CA GLU A 435 13.59 -26.28 1.87
C GLU A 435 13.13 -24.98 1.21
N VAL A 436 13.86 -24.52 0.21
CA VAL A 436 13.54 -23.31 -0.55
C VAL A 436 12.17 -23.41 -1.23
N ASN A 437 11.73 -24.61 -1.61
CA ASN A 437 10.43 -24.84 -2.25
C ASN A 437 9.23 -24.48 -1.34
N VAL A 438 9.36 -24.65 -0.02
CA VAL A 438 8.27 -24.38 0.94
C VAL A 438 8.25 -22.95 1.45
N LEU A 439 9.19 -22.11 1.02
CA LEU A 439 9.25 -20.72 1.41
C LEU A 439 8.10 -19.90 0.77
N SER A 440 7.55 -18.99 1.55
CA SER A 440 6.65 -17.95 1.04
C SER A 440 7.37 -17.00 0.07
N GLY A 441 6.61 -16.28 -0.76
CA GLY A 441 7.19 -15.30 -1.70
C GLY A 441 8.07 -14.26 -1.01
N GLY A 442 7.67 -13.73 0.14
CA GLY A 442 8.46 -12.78 0.92
C GLY A 442 9.75 -13.39 1.51
N GLU A 443 9.73 -14.66 1.93
CA GLU A 443 10.94 -15.36 2.40
C GLU A 443 11.92 -15.58 1.24
N LYS A 444 11.43 -15.99 0.06
CA LYS A 444 12.26 -16.13 -1.14
C LYS A 444 12.93 -14.82 -1.55
N VAL A 445 12.20 -13.69 -1.51
CA VAL A 445 12.75 -12.36 -1.75
C VAL A 445 13.85 -12.03 -0.74
N ARG A 446 13.65 -12.28 0.57
CA ARG A 446 14.68 -12.05 1.59
C ARG A 446 15.93 -12.91 1.36
N LEU A 447 15.77 -14.17 0.95
CA LEU A 447 16.90 -15.04 0.59
C LEU A 447 17.67 -14.51 -0.62
N SER A 448 16.96 -14.05 -1.66
CA SER A 448 17.58 -13.44 -2.86
C SER A 448 18.34 -12.17 -2.52
N LEU A 449 17.79 -11.32 -1.63
CA LEU A 449 18.49 -10.13 -1.13
C LEU A 449 19.74 -10.49 -0.31
N ALA A 450 19.69 -11.57 0.48
CA ALA A 450 20.88 -12.08 1.18
C ALA A 450 21.97 -12.52 0.20
N LYS A 451 21.61 -13.27 -0.86
CA LYS A 451 22.53 -13.64 -1.95
C LYS A 451 23.11 -12.39 -2.65
N LEU A 452 22.27 -11.41 -2.94
CA LEU A 452 22.68 -10.14 -3.56
C LEU A 452 23.71 -9.40 -2.69
N MET A 453 23.46 -9.29 -1.38
CA MET A 453 24.34 -8.64 -0.42
C MET A 453 25.73 -9.29 -0.35
N MET A 454 25.78 -10.63 -0.44
CA MET A 454 27.02 -11.39 -0.38
C MET A 454 27.93 -11.16 -1.59
N LYS A 455 27.38 -10.77 -2.76
CA LYS A 455 28.17 -10.47 -3.98
C LYS A 455 29.04 -9.24 -3.83
N LYS A 456 28.79 -8.35 -2.86
CA LYS A 456 29.52 -7.09 -2.62
C LYS A 456 29.79 -6.27 -3.89
N ALA A 457 28.87 -6.31 -4.83
CA ALA A 457 28.96 -5.59 -6.09
C ALA A 457 28.96 -4.08 -5.86
N ASN A 458 29.49 -3.31 -6.82
CA ASN A 458 29.49 -1.84 -6.79
C ASN A 458 28.44 -1.22 -7.74
N PHE A 459 27.74 -2.06 -8.51
CA PHE A 459 26.60 -1.68 -9.32
C PHE A 459 25.44 -2.68 -9.10
N LEU A 460 24.37 -2.22 -8.46
CA LEU A 460 23.16 -3.00 -8.23
C LEU A 460 22.13 -2.71 -9.32
N ILE A 461 21.61 -3.77 -9.92
CA ILE A 461 20.48 -3.71 -10.85
C ILE A 461 19.32 -4.46 -10.20
N LEU A 462 18.19 -3.76 -9.96
CA LEU A 462 17.06 -4.31 -9.20
C LEU A 462 15.78 -4.23 -10.03
N ASP A 463 15.14 -5.37 -10.26
CA ASP A 463 13.84 -5.45 -10.96
C ASP A 463 12.73 -5.74 -9.94
N GLU A 464 11.91 -4.74 -9.64
CA GLU A 464 10.80 -4.77 -8.68
C GLU A 464 11.17 -5.37 -7.30
N PRO A 465 12.19 -4.83 -6.60
CA PRO A 465 12.70 -5.44 -5.36
C PRO A 465 11.75 -5.33 -4.17
N THR A 466 10.72 -4.51 -4.27
CA THR A 466 9.73 -4.27 -3.20
C THR A 466 8.51 -5.19 -3.27
N ASN A 467 8.33 -5.94 -4.38
CA ASN A 467 7.22 -6.86 -4.54
C ASN A 467 7.28 -8.00 -3.52
N HIS A 468 6.12 -8.40 -3.00
CA HIS A 468 5.95 -9.44 -1.99
C HIS A 468 6.60 -9.15 -0.62
N LEU A 469 7.21 -7.98 -0.42
CA LEU A 469 7.71 -7.54 0.88
C LEU A 469 6.60 -6.85 1.67
N ASP A 470 6.49 -7.16 2.96
CA ASP A 470 5.66 -6.38 3.87
C ASP A 470 6.28 -4.99 4.15
N ILE A 471 5.50 -4.09 4.71
CA ILE A 471 5.91 -2.70 4.93
C ILE A 471 7.20 -2.60 5.75
N ILE A 472 7.37 -3.47 6.76
CA ILE A 472 8.56 -3.47 7.63
C ILE A 472 9.80 -3.92 6.84
N SER A 473 9.65 -4.94 6.00
CA SER A 473 10.74 -5.42 5.12
C SER A 473 11.09 -4.40 4.03
N LYS A 474 10.09 -3.70 3.49
CA LYS A 474 10.33 -2.58 2.55
C LYS A 474 11.15 -1.48 3.21
N GLU A 475 10.80 -1.05 4.44
CA GLU A 475 11.56 -0.05 5.19
C GLU A 475 13.02 -0.48 5.46
N ALA A 476 13.22 -1.74 5.78
CA ALA A 476 14.55 -2.28 5.99
C ALA A 476 15.39 -2.24 4.70
N LEU A 477 14.80 -2.62 3.56
CA LEU A 477 15.45 -2.55 2.25
C LEU A 477 15.78 -1.11 1.88
N GLU A 478 14.84 -0.19 2.04
CA GLU A 478 15.01 1.24 1.80
C GLU A 478 16.20 1.81 2.60
N ASN A 479 16.27 1.49 3.89
CA ASN A 479 17.35 1.96 4.75
C ASN A 479 18.70 1.35 4.34
N ALA A 480 18.73 0.06 4.03
CA ALA A 480 19.93 -0.64 3.58
C ALA A 480 20.47 -0.08 2.24
N LEU A 481 19.58 0.24 1.29
CA LEU A 481 19.96 0.84 0.01
C LEU A 481 20.35 2.33 0.15
N ASN A 482 19.76 3.06 1.11
CA ASN A 482 20.18 4.43 1.39
C ASN A 482 21.59 4.51 1.96
N GLU A 483 22.00 3.52 2.75
CA GLU A 483 23.36 3.43 3.30
C GLU A 483 24.39 2.87 2.30
N TYR A 484 23.94 2.33 1.17
CA TYR A 484 24.81 1.76 0.16
C TYR A 484 25.56 2.85 -0.62
N ASP A 485 26.88 2.70 -0.73
CA ASP A 485 27.80 3.65 -1.35
C ASP A 485 28.08 3.40 -2.86
N GLY A 486 27.44 2.39 -3.44
CA GLY A 486 27.52 2.05 -4.87
C GLY A 486 26.47 2.74 -5.73
N THR A 487 26.40 2.30 -6.97
CA THR A 487 25.44 2.78 -7.99
C THR A 487 24.25 1.84 -8.06
N ILE A 488 23.06 2.39 -8.25
CA ILE A 488 21.81 1.61 -8.32
C ILE A 488 21.05 1.98 -9.60
N LEU A 489 20.67 0.97 -10.38
CA LEU A 489 19.68 1.08 -11.45
C LEU A 489 18.51 0.17 -11.09
N PHE A 490 17.29 0.70 -11.00
CA PHE A 490 16.17 -0.12 -10.55
C PHE A 490 14.86 0.21 -11.26
N VAL A 491 14.02 -0.80 -11.37
CA VAL A 491 12.61 -0.69 -11.77
C VAL A 491 11.76 -0.83 -10.52
N SER A 492 10.81 0.04 -10.29
CA SER A 492 9.80 -0.11 -9.25
C SER A 492 8.53 0.67 -9.56
N HIS A 493 7.40 0.13 -9.13
CA HIS A 493 6.10 0.80 -9.11
C HIS A 493 5.73 1.35 -7.72
N ASP A 494 6.59 1.15 -6.72
CA ASP A 494 6.41 1.68 -5.36
C ASP A 494 6.86 3.15 -5.30
N ARG A 495 5.89 4.06 -5.31
CA ARG A 495 6.14 5.52 -5.30
C ARG A 495 6.90 6.00 -4.07
N TYR A 496 6.70 5.36 -2.93
CA TYR A 496 7.42 5.70 -1.69
C TYR A 496 8.89 5.30 -1.82
N PHE A 497 9.15 4.09 -2.32
CA PHE A 497 10.50 3.59 -2.59
C PHE A 497 11.24 4.46 -3.59
N ILE A 498 10.58 4.82 -4.72
CA ILE A 498 11.17 5.69 -5.74
C ILE A 498 11.57 7.03 -5.14
N ARG A 499 10.66 7.71 -4.41
CA ARG A 499 10.93 9.00 -3.76
C ARG A 499 12.08 8.98 -2.77
N LYS A 500 12.27 7.84 -2.08
CA LYS A 500 13.28 7.70 -1.04
C LYS A 500 14.67 7.34 -1.59
N ILE A 501 14.72 6.58 -2.69
CA ILE A 501 15.97 6.02 -3.22
C ILE A 501 16.46 6.74 -4.47
N ALA A 502 15.58 7.09 -5.42
CA ALA A 502 15.98 7.63 -6.71
C ALA A 502 16.56 9.05 -6.60
N THR A 503 17.72 9.26 -7.21
CA THR A 503 18.30 10.59 -7.45
C THR A 503 17.86 11.14 -8.80
N SER A 504 17.57 10.26 -9.77
CA SER A 504 17.10 10.59 -11.11
C SER A 504 16.15 9.52 -11.63
N CYS A 505 15.35 9.85 -12.64
CA CYS A 505 14.39 8.94 -13.24
C CYS A 505 14.53 8.88 -14.75
N LEU A 506 14.42 7.67 -15.31
CA LEU A 506 14.33 7.40 -16.73
C LEU A 506 12.93 6.87 -17.03
N VAL A 507 12.13 7.61 -17.78
CA VAL A 507 10.77 7.21 -18.15
C VAL A 507 10.77 6.67 -19.57
N ILE A 508 10.29 5.45 -19.75
CA ILE A 508 10.16 4.77 -21.05
C ILE A 508 8.67 4.72 -21.39
N ASP A 509 8.27 5.57 -22.32
CA ASP A 509 6.94 5.56 -22.93
C ASP A 509 6.99 4.89 -24.31
N GLU A 510 5.81 4.58 -24.92
CA GLU A 510 5.72 3.88 -26.21
C GLU A 510 6.54 4.57 -27.33
N ASP A 511 6.62 5.91 -27.34
CA ASP A 511 7.22 6.69 -28.41
C ASP A 511 8.50 7.44 -27.98
N LYS A 512 8.82 7.50 -26.69
CA LYS A 512 9.86 8.38 -26.17
C LYS A 512 10.49 7.88 -24.88
N VAL A 513 11.80 8.07 -24.78
CA VAL A 513 12.54 7.91 -23.52
C VAL A 513 12.93 9.30 -23.00
N THR A 514 12.56 9.61 -21.76
CA THR A 514 12.82 10.92 -21.15
C THR A 514 13.57 10.73 -19.84
N TYR A 515 14.66 11.51 -19.67
CA TYR A 515 15.45 11.50 -18.45
C TYR A 515 15.13 12.72 -17.58
N TYR A 516 14.89 12.50 -16.28
CA TYR A 516 14.58 13.49 -15.26
C TYR A 516 15.70 13.54 -14.21
N PRO A 517 16.58 14.56 -14.24
CA PRO A 517 17.76 14.61 -13.38
C PRO A 517 17.45 14.83 -11.89
N ASP A 518 16.35 15.53 -11.56
CA ASP A 518 15.94 15.81 -10.18
C ASP A 518 14.97 14.75 -9.61
N GLY A 519 14.92 13.58 -10.25
CA GLY A 519 14.22 12.40 -9.77
C GLY A 519 12.70 12.45 -9.93
N TYR A 520 12.00 11.76 -9.02
CA TYR A 520 10.55 11.56 -9.10
C TYR A 520 9.73 12.85 -8.94
N LYS A 521 10.28 13.84 -8.25
CA LYS A 521 9.61 15.14 -8.07
C LYS A 521 9.50 15.89 -9.39
N ASP A 522 10.59 15.95 -10.14
CA ASP A 522 10.64 16.58 -11.47
C ASP A 522 9.67 15.91 -12.44
N TYR A 523 9.61 14.58 -12.45
CA TYR A 523 8.64 13.83 -13.22
C TYR A 523 7.20 14.23 -12.91
N ILE A 524 6.84 14.34 -11.62
CA ILE A 524 5.48 14.72 -11.21
C ILE A 524 5.17 16.17 -11.66
N ASP A 525 6.10 17.10 -11.43
CA ASP A 525 5.90 18.51 -11.75
C ASP A 525 5.68 18.72 -13.26
N VAL A 526 6.37 17.95 -14.11
CA VAL A 526 6.18 17.95 -15.56
C VAL A 526 4.82 17.33 -15.94
N LYS A 527 4.47 16.16 -15.36
CA LYS A 527 3.19 15.48 -15.64
C LYS A 527 1.98 16.34 -15.27
N VAL A 528 2.03 17.02 -14.15
CA VAL A 528 0.97 17.96 -13.73
C VAL A 528 0.84 19.12 -14.72
N LYS A 529 1.94 19.68 -15.20
CA LYS A 529 1.91 20.74 -16.23
C LYS A 529 1.34 20.26 -17.55
N GLU A 530 1.65 19.05 -17.98
CA GLU A 530 1.11 18.45 -19.21
C GLU A 530 -0.41 18.16 -19.10
N GLU A 531 -0.89 17.70 -17.95
CA GLU A 531 -2.33 17.49 -17.71
C GLU A 531 -3.13 18.80 -17.70
N VAL A 532 -2.56 19.86 -17.15
CA VAL A 532 -3.18 21.20 -17.15
C VAL A 532 -3.20 21.81 -18.55
N SER A 533 -2.23 21.46 -19.42
CA SER A 533 -2.11 21.96 -20.78
C SER A 533 -2.93 21.20 -21.84
N LYS A 534 -3.48 20.02 -21.53
CA LYS A 534 -4.39 19.30 -22.43
C LYS A 534 -5.76 20.02 -22.45
N PRO A 535 -6.25 20.46 -23.63
CA PRO A 535 -7.55 21.13 -23.70
C PRO A 535 -8.65 20.13 -23.27
N LYS A 536 -9.32 20.42 -22.17
CA LYS A 536 -10.56 19.74 -21.80
C LYS A 536 -11.52 19.92 -22.98
N GLN A 537 -11.98 18.82 -23.58
CA GLN A 537 -13.11 18.88 -24.52
C GLN A 537 -14.28 19.55 -23.81
N GLU A 538 -14.57 20.75 -24.25
CA GLU A 538 -15.67 21.57 -23.76
C GLU A 538 -16.99 20.84 -24.02
N LYS A 539 -17.59 20.30 -22.95
CA LYS A 539 -19.06 20.23 -22.91
C LYS A 539 -19.54 21.67 -22.76
N ASN A 540 -20.29 22.13 -23.76
CA ASN A 540 -20.97 23.43 -23.76
C ASN A 540 -21.85 23.62 -22.54
N GLU A 541 -21.29 24.15 -21.46
CA GLU A 541 -22.01 24.88 -20.43
C GLU A 541 -21.55 26.33 -20.53
N LYS A 542 -22.53 27.23 -20.78
CA LYS A 542 -22.30 28.65 -20.82
C LYS A 542 -21.60 29.09 -19.54
N PRO A 543 -20.50 29.86 -19.61
CA PRO A 543 -19.83 30.33 -18.41
C PRO A 543 -20.75 31.33 -17.67
N LEU A 544 -21.19 30.91 -16.51
CA LEU A 544 -21.59 31.87 -15.47
C LEU A 544 -20.31 32.64 -15.12
N LYS A 545 -20.32 33.94 -15.45
CA LYS A 545 -19.30 34.90 -15.03
C LYS A 545 -19.28 34.88 -13.49
N GLU A 546 -18.34 34.20 -12.89
CA GLU A 546 -17.99 34.40 -11.49
C GLU A 546 -17.44 35.82 -11.36
N ILE A 547 -18.26 36.66 -10.74
CA ILE A 547 -17.83 37.99 -10.26
C ILE A 547 -16.92 37.67 -9.06
N LYS A 548 -15.59 37.67 -9.29
CA LYS A 548 -14.60 37.60 -8.20
C LYS A 548 -14.86 38.82 -7.29
N GLN A 549 -15.46 38.57 -6.14
CA GLN A 549 -15.66 39.60 -5.11
C GLN A 549 -14.28 39.95 -4.54
N LYS A 550 -14.01 41.25 -4.37
CA LYS A 550 -12.83 41.74 -3.65
C LYS A 550 -12.75 41.04 -2.29
N PRO A 551 -11.62 40.48 -1.89
CA PRO A 551 -11.47 39.93 -0.55
C PRO A 551 -11.72 41.04 0.47
N LYS A 552 -12.54 40.74 1.48
CA LYS A 552 -12.93 41.66 2.54
C LYS A 552 -11.82 41.92 3.56
N TYR A 553 -10.67 41.28 3.43
CA TYR A 553 -9.66 41.20 4.46
C TYR A 553 -8.37 41.94 4.07
N ASN A 554 -7.76 42.63 5.04
CA ASN A 554 -6.48 43.29 4.90
C ASN A 554 -5.39 42.33 5.41
N LEU A 555 -4.37 41.98 4.58
CA LEU A 555 -3.30 41.06 4.90
C LEU A 555 -2.62 41.36 6.23
N LYS A 556 -2.21 42.57 6.48
CA LYS A 556 -1.57 42.99 7.75
C LYS A 556 -2.44 42.77 8.98
N ARG A 557 -3.79 42.88 8.80
CA ARG A 557 -4.71 42.64 9.90
C ARG A 557 -4.82 41.16 10.21
N LEU A 558 -4.88 40.31 9.18
CA LEU A 558 -4.89 38.86 9.35
C LEU A 558 -3.60 38.34 9.96
N GLU A 559 -2.44 38.83 9.53
CA GLU A 559 -1.14 38.50 10.12
C GLU A 559 -1.08 38.83 11.62
N ASN A 560 -1.59 39.99 12.01
CA ASN A 560 -1.63 40.38 13.43
C ASN A 560 -2.64 39.52 14.23
N GLU A 561 -3.79 39.15 13.64
CA GLU A 561 -4.76 38.25 14.28
C GLU A 561 -4.21 36.83 14.43
N ILE A 562 -3.49 36.31 13.44
CA ILE A 562 -2.81 35.00 13.52
C ILE A 562 -1.74 35.01 14.63
N SER A 563 -0.85 36.02 14.63
CA SER A 563 0.17 36.16 15.65
C SER A 563 -0.37 36.25 17.07
N LEU A 564 -1.47 37.00 17.26
CA LEU A 564 -2.13 37.10 18.57
C LEU A 564 -2.72 35.74 19.03
N MET A 565 -3.31 34.99 18.10
CA MET A 565 -3.86 33.66 18.42
C MET A 565 -2.76 32.63 18.69
N GLU A 566 -1.63 32.72 18.01
CA GLU A 566 -0.45 31.89 18.29
C GLU A 566 0.12 32.15 19.68
N ASP A 567 0.22 33.42 20.11
CA ASP A 567 0.64 33.79 21.47
C ASP A 567 -0.32 33.21 22.52
N ILE A 568 -1.65 33.32 22.29
CA ILE A 568 -2.67 32.74 23.19
C ILE A 568 -2.54 31.21 23.24
N LEU A 569 -2.26 30.57 22.11
CA LEU A 569 -2.06 29.11 22.02
C LEU A 569 -0.85 28.67 22.83
N GLU A 570 0.26 29.43 22.76
CA GLU A 570 1.47 29.15 23.52
C GLU A 570 1.24 29.30 25.02
N ASP A 571 0.57 30.35 25.45
CA ASP A 571 0.15 30.54 26.86
C ASP A 571 -0.73 29.40 27.36
N LYS A 572 -1.74 28.97 26.57
CA LYS A 572 -2.61 27.83 26.94
C LYS A 572 -1.85 26.53 26.98
N ARG A 573 -0.89 26.29 26.08
CA ARG A 573 -0.01 25.12 26.14
C ARG A 573 0.90 25.13 27.37
N ALA A 574 1.34 26.28 27.83
CA ALA A 574 2.13 26.41 29.07
C ALA A 574 1.35 25.99 30.31
N LEU A 575 0.04 26.26 30.37
CA LEU A 575 -0.85 25.85 31.46
C LEU A 575 -0.93 24.33 31.66
N ARG A 576 -0.65 23.54 30.64
CA ARG A 576 -0.59 22.06 30.75
C ARG A 576 0.46 21.58 31.78
N TYR A 577 1.45 22.39 32.08
CA TYR A 577 2.54 22.05 33.00
C TYR A 577 2.26 22.56 34.42
N GLU A 578 1.18 23.30 34.64
CA GLU A 578 0.81 23.77 35.96
C GLU A 578 0.13 22.66 36.80
N PRO A 579 0.43 22.58 38.12
CA PRO A 579 -0.12 21.55 39.01
C PRO A 579 -1.64 21.49 39.03
N GLU A 580 -2.29 22.61 38.81
CA GLU A 580 -3.74 22.77 38.82
C GLU A 580 -4.44 22.05 37.68
N TYR A 581 -3.76 21.91 36.52
CA TYR A 581 -4.30 21.27 35.32
C TYR A 581 -3.84 19.80 35.21
N TYR A 582 -2.57 19.47 35.38
CA TYR A 582 -2.10 18.09 35.21
C TYR A 582 -2.54 17.13 36.32
N GLN A 583 -3.05 17.64 37.47
CA GLN A 583 -3.61 16.81 38.54
C GLN A 583 -5.10 16.55 38.40
N ASP A 584 -5.82 17.32 37.57
CA ASP A 584 -7.26 17.19 37.34
C ASP A 584 -7.55 16.82 35.87
N MET A 585 -7.97 15.57 35.65
CA MET A 585 -8.28 15.06 34.32
C MET A 585 -9.41 15.82 33.60
N LYS A 586 -10.37 16.41 34.36
CA LYS A 586 -11.45 17.19 33.73
C LYS A 586 -10.95 18.54 33.25
N LYS A 587 -10.19 19.26 34.11
CA LYS A 587 -9.59 20.54 33.72
C LYS A 587 -8.59 20.39 32.58
N MET A 588 -7.86 19.25 32.53
CA MET A 588 -6.95 18.97 31.42
C MET A 588 -7.71 18.72 30.12
N ALA A 589 -8.83 17.99 30.15
CA ALA A 589 -9.64 17.75 28.96
C ALA A 589 -10.29 19.07 28.44
N GLU A 590 -10.82 19.90 29.36
CA GLU A 590 -11.35 21.22 29.01
C GLU A 590 -10.28 22.13 28.39
N LEU A 591 -9.05 22.10 28.92
CA LEU A 591 -7.92 22.85 28.37
C LEU A 591 -7.48 22.31 26.99
N ASP A 592 -7.54 21.00 26.78
CA ASP A 592 -7.23 20.38 25.49
C ASP A 592 -8.28 20.75 24.43
N ASP A 593 -9.56 20.76 24.78
CA ASP A 593 -10.65 21.22 23.91
C ASP A 593 -10.49 22.72 23.54
N GLU A 594 -10.11 23.58 24.50
CA GLU A 594 -9.83 25.00 24.25
C GLU A 594 -8.62 25.18 23.30
N ILE A 595 -7.56 24.39 23.46
CA ILE A 595 -6.38 24.42 22.60
C ILE A 595 -6.74 24.00 21.17
N ASP A 596 -7.57 22.96 21.01
CA ASP A 596 -8.02 22.49 19.70
C ASP A 596 -8.94 23.52 19.02
N GLU A 597 -9.78 24.22 19.80
CA GLU A 597 -10.62 25.30 19.26
C GLU A 597 -9.78 26.48 18.75
N ILE A 598 -8.76 26.91 19.50
CA ILE A 598 -7.83 27.97 19.10
C ILE A 598 -7.06 27.54 17.84
N HIS A 599 -6.63 26.28 17.76
CA HIS A 599 -5.92 25.74 16.59
C HIS A 599 -6.79 25.78 15.33
N ASN A 600 -8.07 25.41 15.43
CA ASN A 600 -9.01 25.50 14.34
C ASN A 600 -9.28 26.96 13.90
N GLN A 601 -9.27 27.92 14.85
CA GLN A 601 -9.40 29.34 14.53
C GLN A 601 -8.17 29.89 13.79
N ILE A 602 -6.96 29.50 14.18
CA ILE A 602 -5.73 29.85 13.48
C ILE A 602 -5.78 29.34 12.04
N HIS A 603 -6.13 28.06 11.84
CA HIS A 603 -6.22 27.47 10.51
C HIS A 603 -7.24 28.21 9.61
N ALA A 604 -8.40 28.59 10.15
CA ALA A 604 -9.39 29.37 9.41
C ALA A 604 -8.92 30.80 9.07
N LEU A 605 -8.01 31.37 9.85
CA LEU A 605 -7.40 32.70 9.57
C LEU A 605 -6.29 32.55 8.52
N GLU A 606 -5.50 31.47 8.56
CA GLU A 606 -4.48 31.15 7.56
C GLU A 606 -5.10 30.93 6.17
N GLU A 607 -6.21 30.18 6.07
CA GLU A 607 -6.93 30.01 4.80
C GLU A 607 -7.38 31.37 4.19
N LYS A 608 -7.89 32.26 5.03
CA LYS A 608 -8.30 33.63 4.58
C LYS A 608 -7.08 34.47 4.19
N TRP A 609 -5.96 34.30 4.86
CA TRP A 609 -4.72 35.01 4.54
C TRP A 609 -4.14 34.49 3.19
N GLU A 610 -4.14 33.19 2.95
CA GLU A 610 -3.74 32.61 1.66
C GLU A 610 -4.62 33.10 0.50
N GLU A 611 -5.95 33.15 0.70
CA GLU A 611 -6.89 33.66 -0.29
C GLU A 611 -6.65 35.14 -0.62
N ALA A 612 -6.37 35.94 0.41
CA ALA A 612 -6.07 37.37 0.25
C ALA A 612 -4.71 37.60 -0.43
N MET A 613 -3.71 36.78 -0.14
CA MET A 613 -2.37 36.83 -0.71
C MET A 613 -2.39 36.46 -2.21
N LEU A 614 -3.08 35.37 -2.56
CA LEU A 614 -3.27 34.97 -3.97
C LEU A 614 -3.94 36.06 -4.80
N TYR A 615 -4.91 36.79 -4.21
CA TYR A 615 -5.57 37.91 -4.88
C TYR A 615 -4.61 39.11 -5.10
N GLU A 616 -3.73 39.42 -4.12
CA GLU A 616 -2.74 40.48 -4.29
C GLU A 616 -1.65 40.11 -5.31
N GLU A 617 -1.21 38.84 -5.37
CA GLU A 617 -0.27 38.38 -6.39
C GLU A 617 -0.85 38.40 -7.80
N GLU A 618 -2.13 38.05 -7.97
CA GLU A 618 -2.83 38.18 -9.27
C GLU A 618 -2.98 39.62 -9.73
N LYS A 619 -3.11 40.55 -8.79
CA LYS A 619 -3.24 41.99 -9.08
C LYS A 619 -1.91 42.64 -9.47
N ASN A 620 -0.78 42.08 -9.02
CA ASN A 620 0.56 42.60 -9.29
C ASN A 620 1.21 41.95 -10.55
N LYS A 621 0.54 40.98 -11.15
CA LYS A 621 0.84 40.42 -12.49
C LYS A 621 -0.01 41.10 -13.55
#